data_eb9ff9ae49a2e2360d29c8f8d53d8cc0
#
_entry.id   eb9ff9ae49a2e2360d29c8f8d53d8cc0
#
_cell.length_a   1.000
_cell.length_b   1.000
_cell.length_c   1.000
_cell.angle_alpha   90.00
_cell.angle_beta   90.00
_cell.angle_gamma   90.00
#
_symmetry.space_group_name_H-M   'P 1'
#
loop_
_entity.id
_entity.type
_entity.pdbx_description
1 polymer ?
#
loop_
_entity_poly.entity_id
_entity_poly.type
_entity_poly.pdbx_seq_one_letter_code
_entity_poly.pdbx_strand_id
1 'polypeptide(L)'
;MENFIFQNPVKLIMGKGMIARLAKEIPSDKRIMITFGGGSVKKNGVYDQVKEALKNHFTVEFWGIEPNPAIETLRKAIALGKEEKVDYLLAVGGGSVIDGTKLISAGILYDGDAWDLVLAGRPVTHTVPLATVLTLPATGSEMNNGAVISRRETKEKYPFYANYPIFSILDPEVTFTLPPHQVACGLADTFVHEIGRAHV
;
A
#
# COMPACT_ATOMS: atom_id res chain seq x y z
N MET A 1 -27.22 -19.53 -9.40
CA MET A 1 -25.91 -19.07 -8.81
C MET A 1 -24.89 -20.14 -9.13
N GLU A 2 -23.79 -19.77 -9.76
CA GLU A 2 -22.72 -20.71 -10.07
C GLU A 2 -21.88 -21.00 -8.81
N ASN A 3 -21.29 -22.19 -8.74
CA ASN A 3 -20.43 -22.57 -7.62
C ASN A 3 -19.10 -21.82 -7.75
N PHE A 4 -18.61 -21.22 -6.67
CA PHE A 4 -17.30 -20.57 -6.65
C PHE A 4 -16.58 -20.84 -5.33
N ILE A 5 -15.23 -20.72 -5.36
CA ILE A 5 -14.38 -20.76 -4.18
C ILE A 5 -13.70 -19.40 -4.09
N PHE A 6 -13.81 -18.75 -2.92
CA PHE A 6 -13.11 -17.51 -2.62
C PHE A 6 -12.10 -17.74 -1.49
N GLN A 7 -10.86 -17.32 -1.73
CA GLN A 7 -9.81 -17.31 -0.72
C GLN A 7 -8.95 -16.07 -0.90
N ASN A 8 -8.79 -15.28 0.18
CA ASN A 8 -7.87 -14.15 0.22
C ASN A 8 -6.87 -14.34 1.36
N PRO A 9 -5.55 -14.25 1.09
CA PRO A 9 -4.53 -14.49 2.12
C PRO A 9 -4.33 -13.29 3.06
N VAL A 10 -4.90 -12.12 2.77
CA VAL A 10 -4.73 -10.90 3.58
C VAL A 10 -5.55 -10.99 4.86
N LYS A 11 -4.90 -10.81 6.00
CA LYS A 11 -5.59 -10.62 7.29
C LYS A 11 -6.20 -9.22 7.33
N LEU A 12 -7.51 -9.13 7.27
CA LEU A 12 -8.22 -7.85 7.36
C LEU A 12 -8.51 -7.49 8.83
N ILE A 13 -8.07 -6.29 9.24
CA ILE A 13 -8.30 -5.75 10.58
C ILE A 13 -9.14 -4.49 10.43
N MET A 14 -10.44 -4.60 10.68
CA MET A 14 -11.38 -3.51 10.46
C MET A 14 -12.00 -3.03 11.78
N GLY A 15 -12.11 -1.72 11.94
CA GLY A 15 -12.81 -1.08 13.05
C GLY A 15 -12.14 0.20 13.52
N LYS A 16 -12.86 0.94 14.37
CA LYS A 16 -12.39 2.17 14.99
C LYS A 16 -11.19 1.91 15.91
N GLY A 17 -10.16 2.75 15.79
CA GLY A 17 -8.95 2.68 16.64
C GLY A 17 -8.04 1.49 16.33
N MET A 18 -8.27 0.78 15.22
CA MET A 18 -7.50 -0.42 14.90
C MET A 18 -6.06 -0.13 14.50
N ILE A 19 -5.66 1.11 14.22
CA ILE A 19 -4.25 1.48 13.96
C ILE A 19 -3.35 1.07 15.14
N ALA A 20 -3.85 1.14 16.37
CA ALA A 20 -3.12 0.70 17.57
C ALA A 20 -2.69 -0.79 17.51
N ARG A 21 -3.33 -1.61 16.68
CA ARG A 21 -2.99 -3.03 16.49
C ARG A 21 -1.59 -3.22 15.88
N LEU A 22 -1.04 -2.22 15.18
CA LEU A 22 0.31 -2.28 14.59
C LEU A 22 1.34 -2.77 15.61
N ALA A 23 1.26 -2.32 16.86
CA ALA A 23 2.17 -2.72 17.94
C ALA A 23 2.17 -4.24 18.22
N LYS A 24 1.10 -4.95 17.87
CA LYS A 24 0.96 -6.40 18.08
C LYS A 24 1.12 -7.22 16.81
N GLU A 25 0.82 -6.61 15.67
CA GLU A 25 0.83 -7.31 14.38
C GLU A 25 2.22 -7.32 13.74
N ILE A 26 3.05 -6.32 14.00
CA ILE A 26 4.42 -6.26 13.50
C ILE A 26 5.38 -6.72 14.60
N PRO A 27 6.23 -7.73 14.33
CA PRO A 27 7.23 -8.17 15.30
C PRO A 27 8.20 -7.04 15.69
N SER A 28 8.56 -6.94 16.97
CA SER A 28 9.34 -5.83 17.53
C SER A 28 10.81 -5.79 17.07
N ASP A 29 11.30 -6.89 16.53
CA ASP A 29 12.66 -7.03 15.98
C ASP A 29 12.80 -6.49 14.54
N LYS A 30 11.70 -6.10 13.90
CA LYS A 30 11.68 -5.65 12.52
C LYS A 30 12.20 -4.24 12.32
N ARG A 31 12.93 -4.06 11.21
CA ARG A 31 13.36 -2.76 10.70
C ARG A 31 12.35 -2.27 9.66
N ILE A 32 11.46 -1.39 10.09
CA ILE A 32 10.26 -1.00 9.33
C ILE A 32 10.55 0.25 8.51
N MET A 33 10.29 0.21 7.20
CA MET A 33 10.08 1.45 6.43
C MET A 33 8.60 1.74 6.34
N ILE A 34 8.21 2.93 6.81
CA ILE A 34 6.86 3.44 6.67
C ILE A 34 6.81 4.33 5.43
N THR A 35 5.94 4.00 4.47
CA THR A 35 5.79 4.76 3.23
C THR A 35 4.53 5.62 3.26
N PHE A 36 4.65 6.85 2.79
CA PHE A 36 3.59 7.86 2.80
C PHE A 36 3.46 8.57 1.45
N GLY A 37 2.28 9.13 1.21
CA GLY A 37 2.03 10.05 0.10
C GLY A 37 2.38 11.51 0.41
N GLY A 38 1.54 12.44 -0.04
CA GLY A 38 1.76 13.89 0.03
C GLY A 38 1.54 14.55 1.41
N GLY A 39 1.32 13.79 2.48
CA GLY A 39 1.25 14.32 3.85
C GLY A 39 -0.15 14.58 4.42
N SER A 40 -1.23 14.18 3.75
CA SER A 40 -2.60 14.29 4.30
C SER A 40 -2.77 13.56 5.64
N VAL A 41 -2.04 12.47 5.85
CA VAL A 41 -2.04 11.68 7.08
C VAL A 41 -1.58 12.45 8.33
N LYS A 42 -0.82 13.53 8.15
CA LYS A 42 -0.45 14.45 9.26
C LYS A 42 -1.61 15.33 9.70
N LYS A 43 -2.53 15.63 8.79
CA LYS A 43 -3.67 16.53 9.06
C LYS A 43 -4.84 15.81 9.71
N ASN A 44 -4.97 14.50 9.51
CA ASN A 44 -6.08 13.69 10.03
C ASN A 44 -5.71 12.81 11.24
N GLY A 45 -4.50 12.99 11.79
CA GLY A 45 -4.05 12.28 12.98
C GLY A 45 -3.62 10.81 12.76
N VAL A 46 -3.68 10.29 11.53
CA VAL A 46 -3.24 8.93 11.22
C VAL A 46 -1.73 8.77 11.48
N TYR A 47 -0.95 9.79 11.09
CA TYR A 47 0.49 9.79 11.32
C TYR A 47 0.83 9.61 12.81
N ASP A 48 0.20 10.39 13.68
CA ASP A 48 0.48 10.35 15.11
C ASP A 48 0.08 9.01 15.72
N GLN A 49 -1.05 8.43 15.29
CA GLN A 49 -1.48 7.10 15.72
C GLN A 49 -0.50 6.01 15.30
N VAL A 50 0.02 6.06 14.08
CA VAL A 50 1.03 5.11 13.57
C VAL A 50 2.33 5.26 14.36
N LYS A 51 2.80 6.48 14.59
CA LYS A 51 4.03 6.74 15.38
C LYS A 51 3.90 6.25 16.81
N GLU A 52 2.77 6.50 17.46
CA GLU A 52 2.53 6.02 18.83
C GLU A 52 2.48 4.49 18.88
N ALA A 53 1.80 3.85 17.92
CA ALA A 53 1.72 2.39 17.86
C ALA A 53 3.09 1.73 17.65
N LEU A 54 3.98 2.38 16.90
CA LEU A 54 5.32 1.85 16.55
C LEU A 54 6.46 2.48 17.35
N LYS A 55 6.19 3.19 18.45
CA LYS A 55 7.22 3.91 19.24
C LYS A 55 8.35 3.06 19.77
N ASN A 56 8.14 1.75 19.92
CA ASN A 56 9.13 0.79 20.40
C ASN A 56 9.77 -0.01 19.24
N HIS A 57 9.50 0.34 17.98
CA HIS A 57 10.08 -0.31 16.81
C HIS A 57 11.12 0.59 16.16
N PHE A 58 12.08 -0.01 15.48
CA PHE A 58 12.92 0.76 14.57
C PHE A 58 12.12 1.15 13.34
N THR A 59 12.02 2.45 13.06
CA THR A 59 11.29 2.95 11.90
C THR A 59 12.09 3.96 11.10
N VAL A 60 12.07 3.81 9.78
CA VAL A 60 12.51 4.83 8.82
C VAL A 60 11.30 5.27 7.98
N GLU A 61 11.25 6.53 7.60
CA GLU A 61 10.11 7.09 6.86
C GLU A 61 10.51 7.44 5.44
N PHE A 62 9.64 7.09 4.49
CA PHE A 62 9.73 7.56 3.12
C PHE A 62 8.46 8.31 2.72
N TRP A 63 8.63 9.55 2.27
CA TRP A 63 7.54 10.46 1.91
C TRP A 63 7.54 10.77 0.42
N GLY A 64 6.36 11.11 -0.09
CA GLY A 64 6.22 11.68 -1.44
C GLY A 64 5.88 10.66 -2.52
N ILE A 65 5.31 9.49 -2.16
CA ILE A 65 4.72 8.61 -3.17
C ILE A 65 3.49 9.34 -3.73
N GLU A 66 3.58 9.74 -4.98
CA GLU A 66 2.57 10.51 -5.71
C GLU A 66 1.40 9.64 -6.20
N PRO A 67 0.24 10.24 -6.53
CA PRO A 67 -0.79 9.57 -7.33
C PRO A 67 -0.19 9.03 -8.63
N ASN A 68 -0.53 7.77 -8.99
CA ASN A 68 0.14 7.01 -10.05
C ASN A 68 1.65 6.90 -9.80
N PRO A 69 2.06 6.10 -8.83
CA PRO A 69 3.42 6.08 -8.32
C PRO A 69 4.44 5.85 -9.43
N ALA A 70 5.46 6.70 -9.48
CA ALA A 70 6.46 6.70 -10.53
C ALA A 70 7.75 6.01 -10.09
N ILE A 71 8.35 5.24 -10.99
CA ILE A 71 9.59 4.49 -10.73
C ILE A 71 10.73 5.40 -10.25
N GLU A 72 10.78 6.65 -10.73
CA GLU A 72 11.80 7.63 -10.35
C GLU A 72 11.74 7.97 -8.85
N THR A 73 10.54 8.02 -8.28
CA THR A 73 10.33 8.20 -6.84
C THR A 73 10.64 6.91 -6.08
N LEU A 74 10.17 5.78 -6.60
CA LEU A 74 10.30 4.49 -5.93
C LEU A 74 11.75 3.99 -5.87
N ARG A 75 12.60 4.31 -6.87
CA ARG A 75 14.04 4.03 -6.81
C ARG A 75 14.71 4.64 -5.58
N LYS A 76 14.30 5.85 -5.18
CA LYS A 76 14.84 6.50 -3.96
C LYS A 76 14.43 5.74 -2.70
N ALA A 77 13.19 5.29 -2.63
CA ALA A 77 12.71 4.46 -1.52
C ALA A 77 13.44 3.11 -1.45
N ILE A 78 13.66 2.47 -2.59
CA ILE A 78 14.40 1.20 -2.69
C ILE A 78 15.84 1.39 -2.21
N ALA A 79 16.52 2.46 -2.63
CA ALA A 79 17.88 2.77 -2.20
C ALA A 79 17.94 2.96 -0.68
N LEU A 80 17.03 3.77 -0.12
CA LEU A 80 16.92 3.97 1.33
C LEU A 80 16.63 2.65 2.06
N GLY A 81 15.76 1.79 1.51
CA GLY A 81 15.43 0.50 2.11
C GLY A 81 16.62 -0.46 2.16
N LYS A 82 17.46 -0.46 1.13
CA LYS A 82 18.71 -1.23 1.09
C LYS A 82 19.73 -0.69 2.11
N GLU A 83 19.95 0.62 2.13
CA GLU A 83 20.87 1.30 3.04
C GLU A 83 20.50 1.03 4.51
N GLU A 84 19.22 1.18 4.86
CA GLU A 84 18.70 0.99 6.20
C GLU A 84 18.43 -0.47 6.57
N LYS A 85 18.71 -1.41 5.66
CA LYS A 85 18.47 -2.86 5.83
C LYS A 85 17.05 -3.16 6.29
N VAL A 86 16.09 -2.54 5.61
CA VAL A 86 14.66 -2.70 5.88
C VAL A 86 14.23 -4.13 5.59
N ASP A 87 13.56 -4.75 6.55
CA ASP A 87 13.04 -6.12 6.44
C ASP A 87 11.52 -6.21 6.64
N TYR A 88 10.86 -5.05 6.79
CA TYR A 88 9.40 -4.93 6.85
C TYR A 88 8.92 -3.59 6.28
N LEU A 89 7.79 -3.58 5.58
CA LEU A 89 7.20 -2.39 4.99
C LEU A 89 5.81 -2.13 5.56
N LEU A 90 5.50 -0.86 5.82
CA LEU A 90 4.17 -0.41 6.20
C LEU A 90 3.72 0.71 5.26
N ALA A 91 2.75 0.43 4.39
CA ALA A 91 2.14 1.44 3.54
C ALA A 91 1.03 2.18 4.31
N VAL A 92 1.16 3.49 4.49
CA VAL A 92 0.15 4.33 5.16
C VAL A 92 -0.39 5.35 4.16
N GLY A 93 -1.51 5.02 3.54
CA GLY A 93 -2.07 5.85 2.47
C GLY A 93 -3.19 5.17 1.69
N GLY A 94 -3.52 5.73 0.54
CA GLY A 94 -4.44 5.14 -0.43
C GLY A 94 -3.72 4.17 -1.39
N GLY A 95 -4.44 3.70 -2.40
CA GLY A 95 -3.97 2.70 -3.37
C GLY A 95 -2.62 3.00 -4.00
N SER A 96 -2.34 4.27 -4.36
CA SER A 96 -1.06 4.65 -4.97
C SER A 96 0.15 4.43 -4.05
N VAL A 97 -0.02 4.70 -2.74
CA VAL A 97 1.04 4.43 -1.74
C VAL A 97 1.25 2.93 -1.61
N ILE A 98 0.17 2.15 -1.57
CA ILE A 98 0.23 0.69 -1.47
C ILE A 98 0.89 0.10 -2.72
N ASP A 99 0.48 0.54 -3.90
CA ASP A 99 1.06 0.11 -5.19
C ASP A 99 2.57 0.38 -5.24
N GLY A 100 2.99 1.61 -4.91
CA GLY A 100 4.40 1.95 -4.83
C GLY A 100 5.16 1.08 -3.84
N THR A 101 4.56 0.80 -2.68
CA THR A 101 5.18 -0.03 -1.64
C THR A 101 5.34 -1.49 -2.07
N LYS A 102 4.43 -2.03 -2.89
CA LYS A 102 4.58 -3.36 -3.49
C LYS A 102 5.82 -3.45 -4.38
N LEU A 103 6.08 -2.43 -5.21
CA LEU A 103 7.31 -2.42 -6.01
C LEU A 103 8.56 -2.23 -5.13
N ILE A 104 8.49 -1.37 -4.12
CA ILE A 104 9.58 -1.19 -3.15
C ILE A 104 9.93 -2.52 -2.48
N SER A 105 8.92 -3.32 -2.11
CA SER A 105 9.11 -4.61 -1.43
C SER A 105 9.91 -5.61 -2.26
N ALA A 106 9.70 -5.63 -3.57
CA ALA A 106 10.46 -6.45 -4.51
C ALA A 106 11.84 -5.84 -4.81
N GLY A 107 11.89 -4.51 -5.02
CA GLY A 107 13.10 -3.81 -5.41
C GLY A 107 14.20 -3.81 -4.36
N ILE A 108 13.86 -3.84 -3.06
CA ILE A 108 14.85 -3.95 -1.97
C ILE A 108 15.68 -5.24 -2.10
N LEU A 109 15.06 -6.34 -2.50
CA LEU A 109 15.71 -7.65 -2.63
C LEU A 109 16.26 -7.93 -4.04
N TYR A 110 16.12 -6.98 -4.96
CA TYR A 110 16.56 -7.12 -6.34
C TYR A 110 17.84 -6.32 -6.61
N ASP A 111 18.84 -6.95 -7.25
CA ASP A 111 20.14 -6.30 -7.52
C ASP A 111 20.13 -5.40 -8.75
N GLY A 112 19.12 -5.53 -9.62
CA GLY A 112 18.94 -4.71 -10.82
C GLY A 112 18.06 -3.48 -10.62
N ASP A 113 17.66 -2.86 -11.72
CA ASP A 113 16.66 -1.79 -11.70
C ASP A 113 15.25 -2.37 -11.47
N ALA A 114 14.52 -1.84 -10.51
CA ALA A 114 13.16 -2.31 -10.22
C ALA A 114 12.18 -2.15 -11.40
N TRP A 115 12.49 -1.29 -12.39
CA TRP A 115 11.70 -1.20 -13.62
C TRP A 115 11.76 -2.49 -14.46
N ASP A 116 12.86 -3.23 -14.40
CA ASP A 116 12.98 -4.53 -15.08
C ASP A 116 11.97 -5.53 -14.54
N LEU A 117 11.68 -5.46 -13.22
CA LEU A 117 10.63 -6.30 -12.60
C LEU A 117 9.23 -5.97 -13.13
N VAL A 118 8.97 -4.68 -13.38
CA VAL A 118 7.70 -4.22 -13.98
C VAL A 118 7.58 -4.73 -15.42
N LEU A 119 8.64 -4.55 -16.22
CA LEU A 119 8.66 -4.99 -17.63
C LEU A 119 8.61 -6.51 -17.79
N ALA A 120 9.08 -7.27 -16.81
CA ALA A 120 9.04 -8.73 -16.85
C ALA A 120 7.62 -9.31 -16.92
N GLY A 121 6.58 -8.55 -16.52
CA GLY A 121 5.17 -8.91 -16.66
C GLY A 121 4.75 -10.19 -15.91
N ARG A 122 5.56 -10.66 -14.98
CA ARG A 122 5.33 -11.88 -14.17
C ARG A 122 5.33 -11.57 -12.68
N PRO A 123 4.59 -12.32 -11.85
CA PRO A 123 4.58 -12.12 -10.42
C PRO A 123 5.96 -12.28 -9.78
N VAL A 124 6.31 -11.36 -8.88
CA VAL A 124 7.53 -11.40 -8.06
C VAL A 124 7.14 -11.86 -6.66
N THR A 125 7.63 -13.06 -6.28
CA THR A 125 7.28 -13.67 -4.97
C THR A 125 8.36 -13.47 -3.91
N HIS A 126 9.59 -13.10 -4.32
CA HIS A 126 10.67 -12.79 -3.40
C HIS A 126 10.62 -11.30 -3.06
N THR A 127 9.98 -10.97 -1.94
CA THR A 127 9.70 -9.59 -1.52
C THR A 127 9.88 -9.42 -0.02
N VAL A 128 10.20 -8.21 0.41
CA VAL A 128 10.09 -7.82 1.82
C VAL A 128 8.61 -7.87 2.24
N PRO A 129 8.27 -8.45 3.40
CA PRO A 129 6.90 -8.46 3.91
C PRO A 129 6.32 -7.06 4.00
N LEU A 130 5.06 -6.88 3.62
CA LEU A 130 4.38 -5.60 3.71
C LEU A 130 3.02 -5.71 4.39
N ALA A 131 2.64 -4.64 5.11
CA ALA A 131 1.31 -4.41 5.66
C ALA A 131 0.80 -3.03 5.26
N THR A 132 -0.51 -2.78 5.46
CA THR A 132 -1.12 -1.52 5.06
C THR A 132 -1.98 -0.89 6.16
N VAL A 133 -2.01 0.43 6.20
CA VAL A 133 -3.05 1.25 6.85
C VAL A 133 -3.73 2.05 5.75
N LEU A 134 -4.93 1.63 5.38
CA LEU A 134 -5.67 2.22 4.28
C LEU A 134 -6.32 3.54 4.70
N THR A 135 -6.09 4.62 3.94
CA THR A 135 -6.67 5.94 4.23
C THR A 135 -7.69 6.41 3.20
N LEU A 136 -7.74 5.77 2.05
CA LEU A 136 -8.71 6.04 0.97
C LEU A 136 -9.06 4.72 0.27
N PRO A 137 -10.23 4.11 0.56
CA PRO A 137 -10.70 2.91 -0.12
C PRO A 137 -11.13 3.26 -1.55
N ALA A 138 -10.53 2.60 -2.55
CA ALA A 138 -10.89 2.73 -3.97
C ALA A 138 -10.39 1.52 -4.78
N THR A 139 -9.09 1.27 -4.80
CA THR A 139 -8.44 0.35 -5.75
C THR A 139 -8.45 -1.11 -5.31
N GLY A 140 -8.76 -1.41 -4.05
CA GLY A 140 -8.61 -2.75 -3.47
C GLY A 140 -7.16 -3.23 -3.34
N SER A 141 -6.17 -2.33 -3.50
CA SER A 141 -4.76 -2.69 -3.45
C SER A 141 -4.33 -3.27 -2.10
N GLU A 142 -5.02 -2.92 -1.02
CA GLU A 142 -4.84 -3.50 0.31
C GLU A 142 -5.22 -4.97 0.40
N MET A 143 -5.99 -5.49 -0.55
CA MET A 143 -6.52 -6.86 -0.56
C MET A 143 -6.05 -7.70 -1.74
N ASN A 144 -5.16 -7.17 -2.59
CA ASN A 144 -4.65 -7.87 -3.76
C ASN A 144 -3.12 -7.78 -3.87
N ASN A 145 -2.55 -8.49 -4.83
CA ASN A 145 -1.11 -8.49 -5.12
C ASN A 145 -0.72 -7.60 -6.31
N GLY A 146 -1.69 -6.97 -6.97
CA GLY A 146 -1.48 -6.09 -8.12
C GLY A 146 -1.07 -4.68 -7.70
N ALA A 147 -0.37 -4.02 -8.59
CA ALA A 147 0.01 -2.61 -8.51
C ALA A 147 0.07 -2.03 -9.92
N VAL A 148 0.01 -0.72 -10.05
CA VAL A 148 0.21 -0.04 -11.33
C VAL A 148 1.29 1.01 -11.15
N ILE A 149 2.38 0.88 -11.91
CA ILE A 149 3.57 1.72 -11.79
C ILE A 149 3.76 2.52 -13.07
N SER A 150 4.06 3.80 -12.90
CA SER A 150 4.33 4.73 -14.00
C SER A 150 5.83 4.98 -14.17
N ARG A 151 6.24 5.34 -15.38
CA ARG A 151 7.54 5.93 -15.69
C ARG A 151 7.30 7.27 -16.37
N ARG A 152 7.65 8.36 -15.69
CA ARG A 152 7.37 9.72 -16.18
C ARG A 152 8.18 10.09 -17.41
N GLU A 153 9.45 9.66 -17.41
CA GLU A 153 10.39 9.95 -18.50
C GLU A 153 9.86 9.51 -19.87
N THR A 154 9.27 8.32 -19.94
CA THR A 154 8.76 7.70 -21.17
C THR A 154 7.24 7.72 -21.27
N LYS A 155 6.52 8.23 -20.23
CA LYS A 155 5.06 8.26 -20.13
C LYS A 155 4.44 6.85 -20.18
N GLU A 156 5.17 5.86 -19.72
CA GLU A 156 4.71 4.47 -19.63
C GLU A 156 3.96 4.22 -18.33
N LYS A 157 3.04 3.25 -18.37
CA LYS A 157 2.29 2.80 -17.20
C LYS A 157 1.95 1.32 -17.37
N TYR A 158 2.48 0.47 -16.47
CA TYR A 158 2.32 -0.97 -16.57
C TYR A 158 1.82 -1.58 -15.26
N PRO A 159 1.10 -2.70 -15.34
CA PRO A 159 0.77 -3.51 -14.17
C PRO A 159 2.03 -4.18 -13.63
N PHE A 160 2.06 -4.35 -12.31
CA PHE A 160 3.08 -5.07 -11.58
C PHE A 160 2.41 -5.99 -10.56
N TYR A 161 2.97 -7.16 -10.32
CA TYR A 161 2.43 -8.13 -9.37
C TYR A 161 3.51 -8.56 -8.38
N ALA A 162 3.24 -8.34 -7.10
CA ALA A 162 4.11 -8.74 -5.98
C ALA A 162 3.40 -9.78 -5.09
N ASN A 163 3.79 -9.88 -3.83
CA ASN A 163 3.03 -10.60 -2.83
C ASN A 163 1.86 -9.76 -2.32
N TYR A 164 0.87 -10.44 -1.74
CA TYR A 164 -0.22 -9.81 -0.99
C TYR A 164 0.33 -9.15 0.27
N PRO A 165 -0.32 -8.09 0.78
CA PRO A 165 -0.10 -7.63 2.15
C PRO A 165 -0.34 -8.75 3.16
N ILE A 166 0.47 -8.81 4.23
CA ILE A 166 0.26 -9.78 5.32
C ILE A 166 -1.02 -9.44 6.07
N PHE A 167 -1.21 -8.15 6.35
CA PHE A 167 -2.45 -7.64 6.90
C PHE A 167 -2.74 -6.23 6.39
N SER A 168 -4.01 -5.84 6.49
CA SER A 168 -4.48 -4.50 6.16
C SER A 168 -5.39 -3.96 7.26
N ILE A 169 -5.07 -2.76 7.75
CA ILE A 169 -5.89 -2.05 8.74
C ILE A 169 -6.82 -1.09 8.02
N LEU A 170 -8.11 -1.25 8.27
CA LEU A 170 -9.18 -0.40 7.78
C LEU A 170 -9.91 0.24 8.96
N ASP A 171 -9.51 1.46 9.31
CA ASP A 171 -10.19 2.27 10.31
C ASP A 171 -11.14 3.25 9.62
N PRO A 172 -12.47 3.09 9.74
CA PRO A 172 -13.41 3.95 9.05
C PRO A 172 -13.28 5.43 9.42
N GLU A 173 -12.83 5.76 10.64
CA GLU A 173 -12.71 7.15 11.09
C GLU A 173 -11.68 7.96 10.28
N VAL A 174 -10.67 7.30 9.71
CA VAL A 174 -9.67 8.01 8.88
C VAL A 174 -10.26 8.58 7.59
N THR A 175 -11.42 8.09 7.17
CA THR A 175 -12.11 8.56 5.96
C THR A 175 -12.96 9.82 6.19
N PHE A 176 -13.23 10.21 7.45
CA PHE A 176 -14.09 11.36 7.78
C PHE A 176 -13.52 12.70 7.28
N THR A 177 -12.22 12.76 7.05
CA THR A 177 -11.55 13.97 6.56
C THR A 177 -11.36 13.99 5.04
N LEU A 178 -11.91 13.02 4.33
CA LEU A 178 -11.84 12.99 2.87
C LEU A 178 -12.61 14.18 2.27
N PRO A 179 -12.06 14.85 1.25
CA PRO A 179 -12.78 15.89 0.54
C PRO A 179 -14.09 15.36 -0.05
N PRO A 180 -15.19 16.15 -0.07
CA PRO A 180 -16.49 15.72 -0.60
C PRO A 180 -16.43 15.14 -2.02
N HIS A 181 -15.55 15.70 -2.86
CA HIS A 181 -15.32 15.17 -4.21
C HIS A 181 -14.79 13.73 -4.20
N GLN A 182 -13.85 13.40 -3.31
CA GLN A 182 -13.32 12.04 -3.18
C GLN A 182 -14.39 11.06 -2.68
N VAL A 183 -15.23 11.49 -1.75
CA VAL A 183 -16.37 10.70 -1.27
C VAL A 183 -17.36 10.44 -2.41
N ALA A 184 -17.70 11.45 -3.19
CA ALA A 184 -18.58 11.31 -4.34
C ALA A 184 -18.01 10.36 -5.41
N CYS A 185 -16.71 10.45 -5.70
CA CYS A 185 -16.03 9.52 -6.60
C CYS A 185 -16.12 8.07 -6.09
N GLY A 186 -15.86 7.85 -4.80
CA GLY A 186 -15.95 6.50 -4.21
C GLY A 186 -17.34 5.92 -4.24
N LEU A 187 -18.37 6.72 -3.99
CA LEU A 187 -19.78 6.30 -4.10
C LEU A 187 -20.16 5.92 -5.54
N ALA A 188 -19.75 6.76 -6.51
CA ALA A 188 -20.01 6.49 -7.93
C ALA A 188 -19.32 5.22 -8.40
N ASP A 189 -18.05 5.02 -8.01
CA ASP A 189 -17.26 3.83 -8.34
C ASP A 189 -17.90 2.56 -7.76
N THR A 190 -18.28 2.58 -6.49
CA THR A 190 -19.01 1.47 -5.84
C THR A 190 -20.29 1.13 -6.58
N PHE A 191 -21.09 2.14 -6.93
CA PHE A 191 -22.36 1.95 -7.64
C PHE A 191 -22.15 1.30 -9.03
N VAL A 192 -21.13 1.74 -9.78
CA VAL A 192 -20.80 1.16 -11.10
C VAL A 192 -20.35 -0.30 -10.96
N HIS A 193 -19.57 -0.64 -9.96
CA HIS A 193 -19.15 -2.02 -9.70
C HIS A 193 -20.32 -2.93 -9.33
N GLU A 194 -21.30 -2.45 -8.56
CA GLU A 194 -22.49 -3.23 -8.22
C GLU A 194 -23.40 -3.44 -9.44
N ILE A 195 -23.60 -2.43 -10.28
CA ILE A 195 -24.38 -2.56 -11.54
C ILE A 195 -23.68 -3.57 -12.47
N GLY A 196 -22.37 -3.52 -12.62
CA GLY A 196 -21.62 -4.46 -13.46
C GLY A 196 -21.81 -5.91 -13.05
N ARG A 197 -21.96 -6.19 -11.76
CA ARG A 197 -22.24 -7.54 -11.23
C ARG A 197 -23.68 -8.01 -11.46
N ALA A 198 -24.62 -7.10 -11.62
CA ALA A 198 -26.02 -7.45 -11.86
C ALA A 198 -26.29 -8.00 -13.28
N HIS A 199 -25.32 -7.92 -14.17
CA HIS A 199 -25.45 -8.33 -15.59
C HIS A 199 -24.60 -9.56 -15.95
N VAL A 200 -24.03 -10.25 -14.97
CA VAL A 200 -23.23 -11.49 -15.15
C VAL A 200 -24.00 -12.70 -14.63
#